data_991ddce79043d2fca5b0d408863f1141
#
_entry.id   991ddce79043d2fca5b0d408863f1141
#
_cell.length_a   1.000
_cell.length_b   1.000
_cell.length_c   1.000
_cell.angle_alpha   90.00
_cell.angle_beta   90.00
_cell.angle_gamma   90.00
#
_symmetry.space_group_name_H-M   'P 1'
#
loop_
_entity.id
_entity.type
_entity.pdbx_description
1 polymer ?
#
loop_
_entity_poly.entity_id
_entity_poly.type
_entity_poly.pdbx_seq_one_letter_code
_entity_poly.pdbx_strand_id
1 'polypeptide(L)'
;MTKGFREIKLEEKEGIKIISLRFNDVLDKEDYELFVPQLENLFKHDGDKVRFLIELENFKGFTLGALWEETKFSFKHFNDIDRIAVVGENRTEKIITEFTRPFTRAEVRFFHTAEIEDAKKWLSES
;
A
#
# COMPACT_ATOMS: atom_id res chain seq x y z
N MET A 1 0.75 -6.42 -20.05
CA MET A 1 1.36 -7.14 -18.93
C MET A 1 1.89 -6.14 -17.92
N THR A 2 1.47 -6.27 -16.67
CA THR A 2 1.92 -5.37 -15.61
C THR A 2 3.38 -5.66 -15.23
N LYS A 3 4.12 -4.63 -14.81
CA LYS A 3 5.54 -4.75 -14.50
C LYS A 3 5.82 -4.80 -13.00
N GLY A 4 5.11 -4.00 -12.22
CA GLY A 4 5.45 -3.79 -10.82
C GLY A 4 4.51 -4.44 -9.82
N PHE A 5 3.27 -4.69 -10.19
CA PHE A 5 2.29 -5.29 -9.30
C PHE A 5 2.42 -6.82 -9.31
N ARG A 6 2.52 -7.42 -8.13
CA ARG A 6 2.72 -8.86 -7.99
C ARG A 6 1.57 -9.58 -7.31
N GLU A 7 1.02 -9.01 -6.24
CA GLU A 7 0.09 -9.75 -5.41
C GLU A 7 -0.82 -8.82 -4.62
N ILE A 8 -2.04 -9.27 -4.38
CA ILE A 8 -2.98 -8.64 -3.46
C ILE A 8 -3.62 -9.74 -2.61
N LYS A 9 -3.69 -9.54 -1.29
CA LYS A 9 -4.32 -10.47 -0.34
C LYS A 9 -5.15 -9.68 0.64
N LEU A 10 -6.22 -10.29 1.12
CA LEU A 10 -7.07 -9.71 2.15
C LEU A 10 -7.09 -10.60 3.39
N GLU A 11 -6.88 -9.99 4.55
CA GLU A 11 -7.11 -10.62 5.85
C GLU A 11 -8.08 -9.76 6.63
N GLU A 12 -9.05 -10.39 7.28
CA GLU A 12 -10.00 -9.69 8.14
C GLU A 12 -9.94 -10.27 9.54
N LYS A 13 -9.87 -9.39 10.54
CA LYS A 13 -9.81 -9.80 11.94
C LYS A 13 -10.38 -8.71 12.82
N GLU A 14 -11.45 -9.04 13.55
CA GLU A 14 -12.03 -8.15 14.57
C GLU A 14 -12.33 -6.72 14.08
N GLY A 15 -12.93 -6.61 12.89
CA GLY A 15 -13.28 -5.31 12.31
C GLY A 15 -12.12 -4.58 11.64
N ILE A 16 -10.95 -5.23 11.56
CA ILE A 16 -9.79 -4.67 10.87
C ILE A 16 -9.57 -5.46 9.58
N LYS A 17 -9.49 -4.72 8.49
CA LYS A 17 -9.24 -5.29 7.18
C LYS A 17 -7.81 -4.93 6.77
N ILE A 18 -6.95 -5.94 6.59
CA ILE A 18 -5.56 -5.74 6.20
C ILE A 18 -5.41 -6.20 4.75
N ILE A 19 -5.08 -5.27 3.88
CA ILE A 19 -4.87 -5.54 2.46
C ILE A 19 -3.37 -5.53 2.21
N SER A 20 -2.83 -6.68 1.79
CA SER A 20 -1.41 -6.83 1.50
C SER A 20 -1.18 -6.70 0.01
N LEU A 21 -0.25 -5.84 -0.36
CA LEU A 21 0.16 -5.60 -1.74
C LEU A 21 1.66 -5.84 -1.86
N ARG A 22 2.08 -6.41 -2.98
CA ARG A 22 3.50 -6.59 -3.25
C ARG A 22 3.84 -5.95 -4.58
N PHE A 23 4.85 -5.09 -4.56
CA PHE A 23 5.33 -4.40 -5.75
C PHE A 23 6.81 -4.65 -5.93
N ASN A 24 7.26 -4.69 -7.19
CA ASN A 24 8.69 -4.69 -7.49
C ASN A 24 8.97 -3.84 -8.72
N ASP A 25 10.25 -3.51 -8.92
CA ASP A 25 10.73 -2.74 -10.06
C ASP A 25 10.00 -1.39 -10.16
N VAL A 26 9.32 -1.11 -11.26
CA VAL A 26 8.65 0.18 -11.50
C VAL A 26 7.15 -0.05 -11.66
N LEU A 27 6.34 0.72 -10.94
CA LEU A 27 4.89 0.73 -11.15
C LEU A 27 4.54 1.66 -12.29
N ASP A 28 3.74 1.17 -13.24
CA ASP A 28 3.23 1.97 -14.35
C ASP A 28 1.72 2.13 -14.27
N LYS A 29 1.17 2.88 -15.21
CA LYS A 29 -0.27 3.15 -15.24
C LYS A 29 -1.09 1.85 -15.37
N GLU A 30 -0.60 0.89 -16.14
CA GLU A 30 -1.30 -0.37 -16.35
C GLU A 30 -1.38 -1.19 -15.06
N ASP A 31 -0.36 -1.14 -14.21
CA ASP A 31 -0.40 -1.76 -12.90
C ASP A 31 -1.56 -1.20 -12.08
N TYR A 32 -1.73 0.12 -12.06
CA TYR A 32 -2.80 0.77 -11.32
C TYR A 32 -4.18 0.42 -11.90
N GLU A 33 -4.30 0.36 -13.20
CA GLU A 33 -5.55 -0.03 -13.84
C GLU A 33 -5.96 -1.46 -13.48
N LEU A 34 -4.98 -2.30 -13.17
CA LEU A 34 -5.25 -3.67 -12.74
C LEU A 34 -5.64 -3.75 -11.26
N PHE A 35 -4.85 -3.13 -10.36
CA PHE A 35 -5.07 -3.39 -8.93
C PHE A 35 -6.06 -2.43 -8.26
N VAL A 36 -6.24 -1.20 -8.75
CA VAL A 36 -7.14 -0.24 -8.11
C VAL A 36 -8.59 -0.73 -8.04
N PRO A 37 -9.17 -1.28 -9.13
CA PRO A 37 -10.53 -1.82 -9.02
C PRO A 37 -10.64 -2.95 -8.01
N GLN A 38 -9.62 -3.79 -7.88
CA GLN A 38 -9.59 -4.86 -6.89
C GLN A 38 -9.57 -4.30 -5.47
N LEU A 39 -8.75 -3.26 -5.24
CA LEU A 39 -8.71 -2.59 -3.95
C LEU A 39 -10.06 -1.96 -3.60
N GLU A 40 -10.66 -1.26 -4.55
CA GLU A 40 -11.92 -0.57 -4.32
C GLU A 40 -13.05 -1.54 -4.01
N ASN A 41 -13.01 -2.72 -4.58
CA ASN A 41 -13.95 -3.78 -4.22
C ASN A 41 -13.81 -4.21 -2.76
N LEU A 42 -12.60 -4.17 -2.23
CA LEU A 42 -12.35 -4.58 -0.85
C LEU A 42 -12.76 -3.51 0.18
N PHE A 43 -13.02 -2.26 -0.26
CA PHE A 43 -13.46 -1.18 0.62
C PHE A 43 -14.96 -1.18 0.90
N LYS A 44 -15.71 -2.11 0.37
CA LYS A 44 -17.18 -2.04 0.34
C LYS A 44 -17.90 -2.30 1.67
N HIS A 45 -17.20 -2.68 2.71
CA HIS A 45 -17.83 -2.96 4.01
C HIS A 45 -17.72 -1.75 4.93
N ASP A 46 -18.85 -1.13 5.22
CA ASP A 46 -18.90 0.01 6.10
C ASP A 46 -18.50 -0.37 7.53
N GLY A 47 -17.75 0.51 8.17
CA GLY A 47 -17.38 0.35 9.57
C GLY A 47 -16.07 -0.38 9.82
N ASP A 48 -15.51 -1.06 8.84
CA ASP A 48 -14.22 -1.73 8.99
C ASP A 48 -13.07 -0.73 8.87
N LYS A 49 -12.04 -0.91 9.69
CA LYS A 49 -10.80 -0.16 9.53
C LYS A 49 -10.00 -0.82 8.43
N VAL A 50 -9.58 -0.03 7.44
CA VAL A 50 -8.79 -0.53 6.32
C VAL A 50 -7.33 -0.16 6.55
N ARG A 51 -6.45 -1.15 6.49
CA ARG A 51 -5.01 -0.97 6.66
C ARG A 51 -4.27 -1.68 5.54
N PHE A 52 -3.14 -1.12 5.13
CA PHE A 52 -2.34 -1.68 4.05
C PHE A 52 -1.01 -2.21 4.58
N LEU A 53 -0.62 -3.37 4.07
CA LEU A 53 0.74 -3.89 4.17
C LEU A 53 1.31 -3.87 2.76
N ILE A 54 2.26 -2.99 2.51
CA ILE A 54 2.86 -2.84 1.19
C ILE A 54 4.29 -3.38 1.24
N GLU A 55 4.54 -4.48 0.54
CA GLU A 55 5.86 -5.07 0.46
C GLU A 55 6.54 -4.61 -0.84
N LEU A 56 7.72 -4.02 -0.69
CA LEU A 56 8.51 -3.52 -1.81
C LEU A 56 9.73 -4.43 -2.01
N GLU A 57 9.88 -4.99 -3.20
CA GLU A 57 11.02 -5.84 -3.56
C GLU A 57 11.76 -5.17 -4.72
N ASN A 58 12.96 -4.65 -4.46
CA ASN A 58 13.74 -3.94 -5.49
C ASN A 58 12.92 -2.86 -6.19
N PHE A 59 12.11 -2.14 -5.43
CA PHE A 59 11.21 -1.14 -5.96
C PHE A 59 11.97 0.10 -6.39
N LYS A 60 11.75 0.55 -7.62
CA LYS A 60 12.48 1.67 -8.22
C LYS A 60 11.63 2.95 -8.38
N GLY A 61 10.34 2.87 -8.14
CA GLY A 61 9.48 4.04 -8.19
C GLY A 61 8.31 3.90 -9.16
N PHE A 62 7.83 5.04 -9.63
CA PHE A 62 6.61 5.15 -10.43
C PHE A 62 6.92 5.79 -11.78
N THR A 63 6.22 5.36 -12.83
CA THR A 63 6.17 6.15 -14.07
C THR A 63 5.32 7.39 -13.83
N LEU A 64 5.36 8.37 -14.73
CA LEU A 64 4.52 9.55 -14.61
C LEU A 64 3.02 9.20 -14.63
N GLY A 65 2.64 8.24 -15.47
CA GLY A 65 1.26 7.77 -15.51
C GLY A 65 0.82 7.13 -14.20
N ALA A 66 1.68 6.30 -13.59
CA ALA A 66 1.41 5.69 -12.30
C ALA A 66 1.30 6.74 -11.20
N LEU A 67 2.16 7.73 -11.21
CA LEU A 67 2.15 8.80 -10.21
C LEU A 67 0.84 9.58 -10.26
N TRP A 68 0.34 9.83 -11.46
CA TRP A 68 -0.97 10.48 -11.64
C TRP A 68 -2.10 9.62 -11.09
N GLU A 69 -2.08 8.31 -11.38
CA GLU A 69 -3.09 7.37 -10.87
C GLU A 69 -3.02 7.27 -9.35
N GLU A 70 -1.82 7.26 -8.77
CA GLU A 70 -1.63 7.27 -7.33
C GLU A 70 -2.23 8.52 -6.70
N THR A 71 -2.03 9.67 -7.31
CA THR A 71 -2.57 10.93 -6.83
C THR A 71 -4.10 10.89 -6.80
N LYS A 72 -4.72 10.41 -7.88
CA LYS A 72 -6.17 10.28 -7.95
C LYS A 72 -6.71 9.33 -6.88
N PHE A 73 -6.06 8.19 -6.70
CA PHE A 73 -6.45 7.22 -5.69
C PHE A 73 -6.34 7.80 -4.29
N SER A 74 -5.25 8.49 -4.00
CA SER A 74 -5.02 9.10 -2.69
C SER A 74 -6.06 10.15 -2.36
N PHE A 75 -6.43 11.00 -3.31
CA PHE A 75 -7.50 11.97 -3.10
C PHE A 75 -8.83 11.30 -2.84
N LYS A 76 -9.16 10.28 -3.62
CA LYS A 76 -10.44 9.58 -3.48
C LYS A 76 -10.57 8.86 -2.14
N HIS A 77 -9.48 8.28 -1.64
CA HIS A 77 -9.48 7.45 -0.44
C HIS A 77 -8.70 8.05 0.72
N PHE A 78 -8.58 9.38 0.76
CA PHE A 78 -7.80 10.08 1.78
C PHE A 78 -8.18 9.70 3.21
N ASN A 79 -9.49 9.50 3.45
CA ASN A 79 -10.01 9.19 4.79
C ASN A 79 -10.33 7.71 5.00
N ASP A 80 -10.12 6.87 3.97
CA ASP A 80 -10.58 5.47 4.03
C ASP A 80 -9.56 4.52 4.65
N ILE A 81 -8.31 4.94 4.73
CA ILE A 81 -7.20 4.07 5.16
C ILE A 81 -6.66 4.59 6.49
N ASP A 82 -6.53 3.70 7.47
CA ASP A 82 -6.16 4.01 8.84
C ASP A 82 -4.65 3.93 9.09
N ARG A 83 -4.02 2.85 8.62
CA ARG A 83 -2.58 2.64 8.76
C ARG A 83 -2.00 2.03 7.50
N ILE A 84 -0.76 2.39 7.20
CA ILE A 84 -0.01 1.81 6.08
C ILE A 84 1.37 1.42 6.60
N ALA A 85 1.67 0.12 6.53
CA ALA A 85 3.02 -0.38 6.81
C ALA A 85 3.70 -0.63 5.46
N VAL A 86 4.84 -0.02 5.25
CA VAL A 86 5.65 -0.24 4.05
C VAL A 86 6.88 -1.04 4.47
N VAL A 87 7.07 -2.18 3.84
CA VAL A 87 8.17 -3.10 4.14
C VAL A 87 9.11 -3.15 2.95
N GLY A 88 10.38 -2.85 3.19
CA GLY A 88 11.38 -2.83 2.12
C GLY A 88 12.78 -3.07 2.63
N GLU A 89 13.74 -3.15 1.73
CA GLU A 89 15.12 -3.50 2.08
C GLU A 89 16.10 -2.36 1.94
N ASN A 90 15.82 -1.38 1.09
CA ASN A 90 16.83 -0.41 0.73
C ASN A 90 16.41 1.02 1.04
N ARG A 91 17.42 1.90 1.00
CA ARG A 91 17.24 3.31 1.31
C ARG A 91 16.29 4.01 0.33
N THR A 92 16.31 3.62 -0.95
CA THR A 92 15.45 4.21 -1.97
C THR A 92 13.97 3.96 -1.64
N GLU A 93 13.65 2.75 -1.21
CA GLU A 93 12.29 2.39 -0.83
C GLU A 93 11.82 3.19 0.39
N LYS A 94 12.71 3.41 1.36
CA LYS A 94 12.40 4.24 2.52
C LYS A 94 12.14 5.69 2.13
N ILE A 95 12.95 6.24 1.25
CA ILE A 95 12.79 7.62 0.75
C ILE A 95 11.46 7.78 0.02
N ILE A 96 11.10 6.81 -0.82
CA ILE A 96 9.83 6.82 -1.54
C ILE A 96 8.67 6.83 -0.54
N THR A 97 8.76 6.02 0.51
CA THR A 97 7.74 5.96 1.56
C THR A 97 7.56 7.32 2.22
N GLU A 98 8.65 7.98 2.60
CA GLU A 98 8.58 9.29 3.23
C GLU A 98 7.96 10.33 2.30
N PHE A 99 8.25 10.23 1.00
CA PHE A 99 7.71 11.15 0.01
C PHE A 99 6.20 11.04 -0.13
N THR A 100 5.62 9.85 0.10
CA THR A 100 4.18 9.63 -0.07
C THR A 100 3.33 10.02 1.15
N ARG A 101 3.94 10.28 2.31
CA ARG A 101 3.22 10.62 3.55
C ARG A 101 2.22 11.76 3.42
N PRO A 102 2.52 12.88 2.74
CA PRO A 102 1.57 13.99 2.67
C PRO A 102 0.28 13.68 1.90
N PHE A 103 0.26 12.59 1.15
CA PHE A 103 -0.88 12.24 0.29
C PHE A 103 -1.89 11.32 0.96
N THR A 104 -1.74 11.05 2.25
CA THR A 104 -2.67 10.19 2.98
C THR A 104 -2.86 10.69 4.39
N ARG A 105 -4.05 10.44 4.95
CA ARG A 105 -4.34 10.70 6.36
C ARG A 105 -3.88 9.53 7.23
N ALA A 106 -3.59 8.39 6.65
CA ALA A 106 -3.15 7.20 7.37
C ALA A 106 -1.82 7.44 8.08
N GLU A 107 -1.61 6.75 9.20
CA GLU A 107 -0.29 6.70 9.81
C GLU A 107 0.56 5.75 8.96
N VAL A 108 1.69 6.23 8.46
CA VAL A 108 2.59 5.47 7.59
C VAL A 108 3.87 5.16 8.34
N ARG A 109 4.25 3.87 8.39
CA ARG A 109 5.52 3.44 8.98
C ARG A 109 6.28 2.58 8.00
N PHE A 110 7.60 2.79 7.96
CA PHE A 110 8.49 1.94 7.18
C PHE A 110 9.14 0.90 8.10
N PHE A 111 9.17 -0.37 7.62
CA PHE A 111 9.82 -1.47 8.30
C PHE A 111 10.82 -2.13 7.35
N HIS A 112 11.95 -2.56 7.88
CA HIS A 112 12.87 -3.38 7.11
C HIS A 112 12.24 -4.76 6.87
N THR A 113 12.61 -5.42 5.76
CA THR A 113 12.06 -6.75 5.43
C THR A 113 12.20 -7.75 6.56
N ALA A 114 13.31 -7.70 7.31
CA ALA A 114 13.52 -8.56 8.48
C ALA A 114 12.52 -8.30 9.62
N GLU A 115 11.81 -7.16 9.57
CA GLU A 115 10.86 -6.75 10.61
C GLU A 115 9.41 -6.92 10.17
N ILE A 116 9.16 -7.78 9.17
CA ILE A 116 7.82 -7.93 8.61
C ILE A 116 6.79 -8.39 9.67
N GLU A 117 7.21 -9.20 10.62
CA GLU A 117 6.30 -9.64 11.70
C GLU A 117 5.92 -8.47 12.61
N ASP A 118 6.83 -7.54 12.84
CA ASP A 118 6.53 -6.32 13.59
C ASP A 118 5.54 -5.44 12.84
N ALA A 119 5.67 -5.36 11.52
CA ALA A 119 4.73 -4.61 10.68
C ALA A 119 3.33 -5.22 10.79
N LYS A 120 3.22 -6.54 10.68
CA LYS A 120 1.94 -7.24 10.79
C LYS A 120 1.31 -7.05 12.16
N LYS A 121 2.10 -7.11 13.21
CA LYS A 121 1.64 -6.89 14.57
C LYS A 121 1.07 -5.48 14.74
N TRP A 122 1.81 -4.48 14.27
CA TRP A 122 1.35 -3.10 14.33
C TRP A 122 0.04 -2.89 13.57
N LEU A 123 -0.11 -3.53 12.42
CA LEU A 123 -1.35 -3.44 11.63
C LEU A 123 -2.53 -4.15 12.30
N SER A 124 -2.26 -5.08 13.20
CA SER A 124 -3.32 -5.82 13.91
C SER A 124 -3.77 -5.13 15.19
N GLU A 125 -3.05 -4.12 15.66
CA GLU A 125 -3.36 -3.41 16.89
C GLU A 125 -4.59 -2.52 16.72
N SER A 126 -5.40 -2.47 17.77
CA SER A 126 -6.60 -1.65 17.79
C SER A 126 -6.33 -0.15 17.75
#